data_57a3212ae13698246aa18a976ef1b956
#
_entry.id   57a3212ae13698246aa18a976ef1b956
#
_cell.length_a   1.000
_cell.length_b   1.000
_cell.length_c   1.000
_cell.angle_alpha   90.00
_cell.angle_beta   90.00
_cell.angle_gamma   90.00
#
_symmetry.space_group_name_H-M   'P 1'
#
loop_
_entity.id
_entity.type
_entity.pdbx_description
1 polymer ?
#
loop_
_entity_poly.entity_id
_entity_poly.type
_entity_poly.pdbx_seq_one_letter_code
_entity_poly.pdbx_strand_id
1 'polypeptide(L)'
;VELSIDIRSTLAQSKARVARMVKEQARVIARRRGLGIEVLKIREENPVPLDPGLLRLTKNICKSAGIDYEIMPSGAGHDAMQMAKITPAAMIFVPSRRGISHNPLEWTDPDDIALGAQLLMETLIRVGNEKF
;
A
#
# COMPACT_ATOMS: atom_id res chain seq x y z
N VAL A 1 -9.14 -27.61 12.29
CA VAL A 1 -9.52 -26.23 11.95
C VAL A 1 -8.30 -25.56 11.36
N GLU A 2 -8.46 -24.87 10.26
CA GLU A 2 -7.44 -24.04 9.60
C GLU A 2 -7.78 -22.56 9.79
N LEU A 3 -6.77 -21.75 10.10
CA LEU A 3 -6.89 -20.31 10.26
C LEU A 3 -5.81 -19.65 9.40
N SER A 4 -6.21 -18.69 8.55
CA SER A 4 -5.29 -17.82 7.81
C SER A 4 -5.23 -16.45 8.48
N ILE A 5 -4.00 -15.94 8.69
CA ILE A 5 -3.77 -14.64 9.32
C ILE A 5 -2.91 -13.81 8.37
N ASP A 6 -3.44 -12.66 7.96
CA ASP A 6 -2.71 -11.65 7.17
C ASP A 6 -2.25 -10.52 8.09
N ILE A 7 -0.95 -10.22 8.08
CA ILE A 7 -0.34 -9.17 8.91
C ILE A 7 0.36 -8.18 8.00
N ARG A 8 -0.13 -6.94 7.96
CA ARG A 8 0.43 -5.84 7.17
C ARG A 8 0.90 -4.70 8.05
N SER A 9 1.96 -4.04 7.65
CA SER A 9 2.48 -2.85 8.31
C SER A 9 3.40 -2.09 7.36
N THR A 10 3.45 -0.78 7.50
CA THR A 10 4.44 0.08 6.84
C THR A 10 5.85 -0.06 7.42
N LEU A 11 5.98 -0.70 8.59
CA LEU A 11 7.25 -0.93 9.27
C LEU A 11 7.55 -2.43 9.34
N ALA A 12 8.63 -2.88 8.68
CA ALA A 12 9.06 -4.28 8.65
C ALA A 12 9.26 -4.85 10.06
N GLN A 13 9.87 -4.07 10.97
CA GLN A 13 10.10 -4.50 12.35
C GLN A 13 8.78 -4.73 13.13
N SER A 14 7.80 -3.84 12.96
CA SER A 14 6.49 -3.97 13.60
C SER A 14 5.76 -5.21 13.09
N LYS A 15 5.79 -5.45 11.78
CA LYS A 15 5.22 -6.65 11.16
C LYS A 15 5.86 -7.93 11.72
N ALA A 16 7.18 -7.99 11.74
CA ALA A 16 7.91 -9.15 12.27
C ALA A 16 7.62 -9.39 13.76
N ARG A 17 7.52 -8.32 14.57
CA ARG A 17 7.16 -8.40 15.98
C ARG A 17 5.78 -8.99 16.18
N VAL A 18 4.77 -8.47 15.48
CA VAL A 18 3.39 -8.96 15.59
C VAL A 18 3.29 -10.41 15.14
N ALA A 19 3.91 -10.78 14.01
CA ALA A 19 3.94 -12.15 13.52
C ALA A 19 4.54 -13.13 14.55
N ARG A 20 5.62 -12.74 15.22
CA ARG A 20 6.23 -13.54 16.29
C ARG A 20 5.28 -13.68 17.49
N MET A 21 4.68 -12.58 17.95
CA MET A 21 3.73 -12.61 19.07
C MET A 21 2.54 -13.52 18.78
N VAL A 22 1.95 -13.42 17.58
CA VAL A 22 0.84 -14.31 17.17
C VAL A 22 1.25 -15.77 17.21
N LYS A 23 2.42 -16.10 16.67
CA LYS A 23 2.97 -17.46 16.64
C LYS A 23 3.21 -18.02 18.06
N GLU A 24 3.76 -17.20 18.95
CA GLU A 24 4.02 -17.56 20.34
C GLU A 24 2.72 -17.77 21.11
N GLN A 25 1.75 -16.87 20.99
CA GLN A 25 0.45 -16.98 21.65
C GLN A 25 -0.34 -18.19 21.14
N ALA A 26 -0.33 -18.46 19.86
CA ALA A 26 -0.97 -19.64 19.29
C ALA A 26 -0.40 -20.93 19.92
N ARG A 27 0.93 -21.03 20.07
CA ARG A 27 1.58 -22.16 20.72
C ARG A 27 1.25 -22.28 22.21
N VAL A 28 1.17 -21.15 22.93
CA VAL A 28 0.78 -21.13 24.35
C VAL A 28 -0.65 -21.63 24.52
N ILE A 29 -1.58 -21.15 23.71
CA ILE A 29 -3.00 -21.55 23.74
C ILE A 29 -3.13 -23.04 23.42
N ALA A 30 -2.47 -23.52 22.37
CA ALA A 30 -2.49 -24.92 21.98
C ALA A 30 -2.03 -25.83 23.11
N ARG A 31 -0.89 -25.52 23.75
CA ARG A 31 -0.39 -26.28 24.92
C ARG A 31 -1.39 -26.29 26.09
N ARG A 32 -1.97 -25.14 26.42
CA ARG A 32 -2.95 -25.04 27.52
C ARG A 32 -4.20 -25.86 27.25
N ARG A 33 -4.55 -26.05 25.98
CA ARG A 33 -5.76 -26.79 25.58
C ARG A 33 -5.48 -28.24 25.16
N GLY A 34 -4.25 -28.72 25.27
CA GLY A 34 -3.86 -30.08 24.84
C GLY A 34 -4.02 -30.30 23.33
N LEU A 35 -3.86 -29.24 22.52
CA LEU A 35 -4.02 -29.29 21.07
C LEU A 35 -2.67 -29.31 20.38
N GLY A 36 -2.56 -30.04 19.27
CA GLY A 36 -1.50 -29.90 18.30
C GLY A 36 -1.69 -28.63 17.47
N ILE A 37 -0.59 -27.95 17.15
CA ILE A 37 -0.62 -26.80 16.25
C ILE A 37 0.58 -26.84 15.30
N GLU A 38 0.31 -26.63 14.04
CA GLU A 38 1.28 -26.35 13.02
C GLU A 38 1.12 -24.90 12.57
N VAL A 39 2.23 -24.18 12.41
CA VAL A 39 2.21 -22.78 11.96
C VAL A 39 3.11 -22.65 10.72
N LEU A 40 2.46 -22.50 9.58
CA LEU A 40 3.13 -22.31 8.30
C LEU A 40 3.21 -20.83 7.96
N LYS A 41 4.35 -20.40 7.43
CA LYS A 41 4.49 -19.09 6.80
C LYS A 41 4.30 -19.24 5.31
N ILE A 42 3.18 -18.76 4.80
CA ILE A 42 2.81 -18.89 3.39
C ILE A 42 3.57 -17.86 2.54
N ARG A 43 3.63 -16.61 3.01
CA ARG A 43 4.24 -15.50 2.27
C ARG A 43 4.86 -14.48 3.23
N GLU A 44 5.92 -13.85 2.80
CA GLU A 44 6.48 -12.70 3.48
C GLU A 44 7.02 -11.68 2.47
N GLU A 45 6.55 -10.45 2.58
CA GLU A 45 7.03 -9.33 1.78
C GLU A 45 7.32 -8.15 2.72
N ASN A 46 8.40 -7.44 2.48
CA ASN A 46 8.69 -6.23 3.20
C ASN A 46 7.89 -5.05 2.62
N PRO A 47 7.52 -4.07 3.46
CA PRO A 47 6.98 -2.81 2.95
C PRO A 47 8.03 -2.14 2.06
N VAL A 48 7.56 -1.54 0.97
CA VAL A 48 8.41 -0.85 -0.01
C VAL A 48 8.10 0.64 0.06
N PRO A 49 9.06 1.49 0.47
CA PRO A 49 8.88 2.93 0.39
C PRO A 49 8.90 3.36 -1.08
N LEU A 50 8.00 4.26 -1.43
CA LEU A 50 7.99 4.91 -2.73
C LEU A 50 8.91 6.13 -2.73
N ASP A 51 9.28 6.61 -3.94
CA ASP A 51 10.26 7.67 -4.09
C ASP A 51 9.78 9.00 -3.49
N PRO A 52 10.53 9.59 -2.54
CA PRO A 52 10.14 10.83 -1.89
C PRO A 52 10.22 12.06 -2.81
N GLY A 53 11.02 12.02 -3.88
CA GLY A 53 11.11 13.07 -4.89
C GLY A 53 9.83 13.16 -5.69
N LEU A 54 9.37 12.03 -6.24
CA LEU A 54 8.11 11.94 -6.97
C LEU A 54 6.92 12.30 -6.09
N LEU A 55 6.90 11.87 -4.82
CA LEU A 55 5.85 12.25 -3.88
C LEU A 55 5.83 13.77 -3.61
N ARG A 56 6.99 14.39 -3.45
CA ARG A 56 7.08 15.87 -3.29
C ARG A 56 6.61 16.59 -4.54
N LEU A 57 7.02 16.13 -5.72
CA LEU A 57 6.63 16.72 -7.00
C LEU A 57 5.12 16.70 -7.16
N THR A 58 4.49 15.53 -7.03
CA THR A 58 3.03 15.37 -7.15
C THR A 58 2.28 16.22 -6.12
N LYS A 59 2.75 16.24 -4.88
CA LYS A 59 2.23 17.11 -3.83
C LYS A 59 2.29 18.60 -4.19
N ASN A 60 3.38 19.05 -4.79
CA ASN A 60 3.54 20.45 -5.20
C ASN A 60 2.60 20.80 -6.37
N ILE A 61 2.36 19.86 -7.29
CA ILE A 61 1.38 20.02 -8.36
C ILE A 61 -0.03 20.17 -7.77
N CYS A 62 -0.43 19.29 -6.86
CA CYS A 62 -1.73 19.40 -6.18
C CYS A 62 -1.90 20.78 -5.52
N LYS A 63 -0.90 21.22 -4.76
CA LYS A 63 -0.93 22.53 -4.08
C LYS A 63 -1.08 23.70 -5.05
N SER A 64 -0.32 23.71 -6.15
CA SER A 64 -0.36 24.80 -7.13
C SER A 64 -1.67 24.84 -7.92
N ALA A 65 -2.32 23.68 -8.08
CA ALA A 65 -3.60 23.55 -8.76
C ALA A 65 -4.83 23.66 -7.81
N GLY A 66 -4.62 23.84 -6.50
CA GLY A 66 -5.70 23.86 -5.53
C GLY A 66 -6.44 22.53 -5.37
N ILE A 67 -5.75 21.41 -5.66
CA ILE A 67 -6.31 20.06 -5.53
C ILE A 67 -6.11 19.59 -4.09
N ASP A 68 -7.19 19.20 -3.43
CA ASP A 68 -7.13 18.54 -2.13
C ASP A 68 -6.54 17.14 -2.28
N TYR A 69 -5.62 16.79 -1.41
CA TYR A 69 -4.95 15.49 -1.46
C TYR A 69 -4.62 14.97 -0.05
N GLU A 70 -4.47 13.66 0.04
CA GLU A 70 -3.98 12.97 1.23
C GLU A 70 -2.79 12.07 0.88
N ILE A 71 -1.79 12.02 1.78
CA ILE A 71 -0.67 11.08 1.67
C ILE A 71 -0.95 9.90 2.58
N MET A 72 -1.10 8.74 1.99
CA MET A 72 -1.45 7.52 2.70
C MET A 72 -0.59 6.33 2.29
N PRO A 73 -0.38 5.37 3.18
CA PRO A 73 0.19 4.08 2.79
C PRO A 73 -0.87 3.23 2.10
N SER A 74 -0.47 2.42 1.11
CA SER A 74 -1.33 1.35 0.61
C SER A 74 -1.16 0.09 1.46
N GLY A 75 -2.27 -0.51 1.86
CA GLY A 75 -2.30 -1.82 2.48
C GLY A 75 -2.26 -2.98 1.48
N ALA A 76 -2.44 -2.71 0.18
CA ALA A 76 -2.43 -3.72 -0.89
C ALA A 76 -1.04 -3.86 -1.52
N GLY A 77 -0.80 -4.97 -2.20
CA GLY A 77 0.35 -5.12 -3.09
C GLY A 77 0.06 -4.50 -4.45
N HIS A 78 1.05 -3.81 -5.02
CA HIS A 78 0.96 -3.15 -6.32
C HIS A 78 2.22 -3.41 -7.13
N ASP A 79 2.11 -3.36 -8.45
CA ASP A 79 3.25 -3.46 -9.36
C ASP A 79 4.30 -2.37 -9.10
N ALA A 80 3.88 -1.21 -8.61
CA ALA A 80 4.78 -0.15 -8.15
C ALA A 80 5.80 -0.63 -7.10
N MET A 81 5.47 -1.64 -6.28
CA MET A 81 6.43 -2.25 -5.34
C MET A 81 7.56 -2.98 -6.06
N GLN A 82 7.29 -3.55 -7.23
CA GLN A 82 8.32 -4.22 -8.04
C GLN A 82 9.15 -3.18 -8.80
N MET A 83 8.48 -2.18 -9.36
CA MET A 83 9.14 -1.09 -10.07
C MET A 83 10.06 -0.29 -9.14
N ALA A 84 9.65 -0.03 -7.91
CA ALA A 84 10.46 0.69 -6.92
C ALA A 84 11.79 0.00 -6.55
N LYS A 85 12.00 -1.26 -6.95
CA LYS A 85 13.27 -1.97 -6.76
C LYS A 85 14.31 -1.61 -7.83
N ILE A 86 13.88 -1.06 -8.96
CA ILE A 86 14.74 -0.81 -10.13
C ILE A 86 14.68 0.64 -10.62
N THR A 87 13.68 1.41 -10.20
CA THR A 87 13.51 2.81 -10.60
C THR A 87 12.71 3.57 -9.55
N PRO A 88 12.85 4.91 -9.44
CA PRO A 88 11.94 5.72 -8.66
C PRO A 88 10.48 5.45 -9.06
N ALA A 89 9.62 5.22 -8.08
CA ALA A 89 8.21 4.94 -8.32
C ALA A 89 7.32 5.68 -7.32
N ALA A 90 6.14 6.08 -7.77
CA ALA A 90 5.07 6.64 -6.95
C ALA A 90 3.72 6.13 -7.43
N MET A 91 2.66 6.38 -6.67
CA MET A 91 1.29 6.03 -7.03
C MET A 91 0.36 7.20 -6.76
N ILE A 92 -0.62 7.36 -7.64
CA ILE A 92 -1.75 8.27 -7.47
C ILE A 92 -3.00 7.41 -7.32
N PHE A 93 -3.75 7.65 -6.26
CA PHE A 93 -5.04 7.04 -6.06
C PHE A 93 -6.14 8.06 -6.31
N VAL A 94 -7.27 7.57 -6.79
CA VAL A 94 -8.51 8.33 -6.89
C VAL A 94 -9.53 7.78 -5.90
N PRO A 95 -10.48 8.59 -5.39
CA PRO A 95 -11.49 8.13 -4.45
C PRO A 95 -12.33 7.00 -5.04
N SER A 96 -12.60 5.96 -4.24
CA SER A 96 -13.60 4.95 -4.57
C SER A 96 -14.83 5.14 -3.70
N ARG A 97 -16.01 5.05 -4.29
CA ARG A 97 -17.29 5.22 -3.62
C ARG A 97 -17.41 4.25 -2.44
N ARG A 98 -17.60 4.81 -1.22
CA ARG A 98 -17.62 4.06 0.05
C ARG A 98 -16.34 3.29 0.37
N GLY A 99 -15.22 3.62 -0.26
CA GLY A 99 -13.96 2.92 -0.08
C GLY A 99 -13.96 1.45 -0.57
N ILE A 100 -14.91 1.11 -1.45
CA ILE A 100 -15.00 -0.24 -2.01
C ILE A 100 -13.89 -0.45 -3.02
N SER A 101 -13.14 -1.56 -2.87
CA SER A 101 -12.09 -1.97 -3.79
C SER A 101 -12.10 -3.50 -3.94
N HIS A 102 -11.62 -4.01 -5.07
CA HIS A 102 -11.62 -5.44 -5.42
C HIS A 102 -13.02 -6.10 -5.37
N ASN A 103 -14.04 -5.37 -5.79
CA ASN A 103 -15.43 -5.78 -5.74
C ASN A 103 -16.17 -5.31 -7.00
N PRO A 104 -17.14 -6.07 -7.53
CA PRO A 104 -17.94 -5.62 -8.68
C PRO A 104 -18.69 -4.28 -8.47
N LEU A 105 -18.87 -3.86 -7.22
CA LEU A 105 -19.47 -2.57 -6.86
C LEU A 105 -18.46 -1.43 -6.73
N GLU A 106 -17.17 -1.68 -7.03
CA GLU A 106 -16.15 -0.63 -7.06
C GLU A 106 -16.51 0.42 -8.11
N TRP A 107 -16.52 1.66 -7.68
CA TRP A 107 -16.89 2.78 -8.52
C TRP A 107 -16.13 4.03 -8.14
N THR A 108 -15.60 4.72 -9.13
CA THR A 108 -15.00 6.06 -8.99
C THR A 108 -15.78 7.02 -9.89
N ASP A 109 -16.10 8.19 -9.39
CA ASP A 109 -16.81 9.19 -10.16
C ASP A 109 -15.92 9.66 -11.34
N PRO A 110 -16.50 9.90 -12.54
CA PRO A 110 -15.74 10.29 -13.74
C PRO A 110 -14.87 11.54 -13.55
N ASP A 111 -15.33 12.50 -12.75
CA ASP A 111 -14.58 13.72 -12.46
C ASP A 111 -13.31 13.43 -11.64
N ASP A 112 -13.37 12.50 -10.68
CA ASP A 112 -12.21 12.06 -9.91
C ASP A 112 -11.21 11.28 -10.79
N ILE A 113 -11.71 10.49 -11.75
CA ILE A 113 -10.86 9.80 -12.73
C ILE A 113 -10.16 10.82 -13.62
N ALA A 114 -10.90 11.81 -14.12
CA ALA A 114 -10.35 12.87 -14.98
C ALA A 114 -9.29 13.69 -14.24
N LEU A 115 -9.55 14.04 -12.98
CA LEU A 115 -8.61 14.76 -12.12
C LEU A 115 -7.33 13.93 -11.86
N GLY A 116 -7.49 12.64 -11.56
CA GLY A 116 -6.35 11.72 -11.37
C GLY A 116 -5.50 11.58 -12.63
N ALA A 117 -6.14 11.46 -13.80
CA ALA A 117 -5.47 11.41 -15.10
C ALA A 117 -4.72 12.71 -15.42
N GLN A 118 -5.32 13.86 -15.15
CA GLN A 118 -4.69 15.17 -15.33
C GLN A 118 -3.47 15.34 -14.41
N LEU A 119 -3.58 14.94 -13.15
CA LEU A 119 -2.47 14.98 -12.20
C LEU A 119 -1.32 14.06 -12.65
N LEU A 120 -1.63 12.87 -13.15
CA LEU A 120 -0.65 11.96 -13.72
C LEU A 120 0.06 12.58 -14.93
N MET A 121 -0.70 13.14 -15.86
CA MET A 121 -0.15 13.81 -17.05
C MET A 121 0.80 14.94 -16.66
N GLU A 122 0.40 15.83 -15.76
CA GLU A 122 1.23 16.94 -15.29
C GLU A 122 2.50 16.44 -14.58
N THR A 123 2.37 15.39 -13.79
CA THR A 123 3.53 14.75 -13.14
C THR A 123 4.51 14.20 -14.17
N LEU A 124 4.04 13.51 -15.20
CA LEU A 124 4.89 12.97 -16.27
C LEU A 124 5.59 14.07 -17.07
N ILE A 125 4.89 15.15 -17.39
CA ILE A 125 5.46 16.31 -18.10
C ILE A 125 6.60 16.91 -17.27
N ARG A 126 6.42 17.11 -15.99
CA ARG A 126 7.46 17.68 -15.12
C ARG A 126 8.63 16.75 -14.94
N VAL A 127 8.39 15.46 -14.73
CA VAL A 127 9.47 14.46 -14.67
C VAL A 127 10.27 14.42 -15.96
N GLY A 128 9.61 14.52 -17.12
CA GLY A 128 10.29 14.53 -18.41
C GLY A 128 11.11 15.79 -18.70
N ASN A 129 10.77 16.92 -18.09
CA ASN A 129 11.45 18.19 -18.28
C ASN A 129 12.50 18.50 -17.20
N GLU A 130 12.40 17.89 -16.04
CA GLU A 130 13.38 18.02 -14.97
C GLU A 130 14.39 16.87 -15.04
N LYS A 131 15.69 17.18 -14.89
CA LYS A 131 16.71 16.15 -14.69
C LYS A 131 16.56 15.64 -13.25
N PHE A 132 15.97 14.48 -13.11
CA PHE A 132 15.95 13.71 -11.86
C PHE A 132 17.30 13.04 -11.59
#